data_2c6104e2e59e3793f69a988fef093eb2
#
_entry.id   2c6104e2e59e3793f69a988fef093eb2
#
_cell.length_a   1.000
_cell.length_b   1.000
_cell.length_c   1.000
_cell.angle_alpha   90.00
_cell.angle_beta   90.00
_cell.angle_gamma   90.00
#
_symmetry.space_group_name_H-M   'P 1'
#
loop_
_entity.id
_entity.type
_entity.pdbx_description
1 polymer ?
#
loop_
_entity_poly.entity_id
_entity_poly.type
_entity_poly.pdbx_seq_one_letter_code
_entity_poly.pdbx_strand_id
1 'polypeptide(L)'
;MKLLILDRDGVINYDSDAYIKTLEEWVPIPGSVDAIAQLSKAGWTVAVATNQSGIARGYYPLATLEAMHARLRALVAEQGGEVGHIVYCPHGPDEGCDCRKPKPGMLRAIAEHYQIGLEGVWFVGDSK
;
A
#
# COMPACT_ATOMS: atom_id res chain seq x y z
N MET A 1 15.53 1.40 12.79
CA MET A 1 14.64 2.11 11.83
C MET A 1 13.20 1.97 12.29
N LYS A 2 12.48 3.06 12.28
CA LYS A 2 11.04 3.04 12.59
C LYS A 2 10.27 2.81 11.29
N LEU A 3 9.85 1.58 11.06
CA LEU A 3 9.12 1.20 9.85
C LEU A 3 7.70 0.78 10.18
N LEU A 4 6.74 1.40 9.50
CA LEU A 4 5.34 1.05 9.55
C LEU A 4 4.90 0.63 8.16
N ILE A 5 4.29 -0.54 8.04
CA ILE A 5 3.76 -1.04 6.77
C ILE A 5 2.24 -0.99 6.83
N LEU A 6 1.64 -0.34 5.86
CA LEU A 6 0.19 -0.19 5.76
C LEU A 6 -0.35 -0.99 4.58
N ASP A 7 -1.53 -1.57 4.75
CA ASP A 7 -2.35 -1.98 3.63
C ASP A 7 -2.93 -0.71 3.00
N ARG A 8 -3.37 -0.79 1.75
CA ARG A 8 -3.93 0.36 1.04
C ARG A 8 -5.46 0.39 1.17
N ASP A 9 -6.12 -0.57 0.54
CA ASP A 9 -7.59 -0.60 0.48
C ASP A 9 -8.16 -0.94 1.86
N GLY A 10 -9.03 -0.11 2.37
CA GLY A 10 -9.61 -0.26 3.70
C GLY A 10 -8.80 0.38 4.82
N VAL A 11 -7.59 0.84 4.56
CA VAL A 11 -6.72 1.51 5.54
C VAL A 11 -6.42 2.94 5.10
N ILE A 12 -5.88 3.11 3.90
CA ILE A 12 -5.54 4.43 3.35
C ILE A 12 -6.72 5.01 2.58
N ASN A 13 -7.37 4.18 1.77
CA ASN A 13 -8.53 4.60 0.97
C ASN A 13 -9.70 3.66 1.24
N TYR A 14 -10.89 4.12 0.91
CA TYR A 14 -12.08 3.28 1.01
C TYR A 14 -11.95 2.07 0.12
N ASP A 15 -12.35 0.91 0.63
CA ASP A 15 -12.35 -0.33 -0.12
C ASP A 15 -13.66 -0.49 -0.91
N SER A 16 -13.68 -1.44 -1.84
CA SER A 16 -14.86 -1.75 -2.64
C SER A 16 -14.87 -3.24 -2.98
N ASP A 17 -16.03 -3.88 -2.85
CA ASP A 17 -16.22 -5.27 -3.25
C ASP A 17 -16.08 -5.44 -4.77
N ALA A 18 -16.27 -4.35 -5.52
CA ALA A 18 -16.16 -4.33 -6.98
C ALA A 18 -14.77 -3.91 -7.47
N TYR A 19 -13.78 -3.86 -6.58
CA TYR A 19 -12.41 -3.37 -6.83
C TYR A 19 -12.36 -1.86 -7.05
N ILE A 20 -11.20 -1.29 -6.85
CA ILE A 20 -10.91 0.12 -7.18
C ILE A 20 -10.27 0.09 -8.57
N LYS A 21 -11.04 0.44 -9.60
CA LYS A 21 -10.69 0.23 -11.01
C LYS A 21 -10.24 1.49 -11.74
N THR A 22 -10.54 2.66 -11.19
CA THR A 22 -10.20 3.95 -11.81
C THR A 22 -9.63 4.89 -10.76
N LEU A 23 -8.94 5.93 -11.24
CA LEU A 23 -8.39 6.93 -10.33
C LEU A 23 -9.52 7.66 -9.58
N GLU A 24 -10.66 7.87 -10.22
CA GLU A 24 -11.83 8.51 -9.60
C GLU A 24 -12.42 7.69 -8.48
N GLU A 25 -12.33 6.37 -8.57
CA GLU A 25 -12.81 5.45 -7.53
C GLU A 25 -11.88 5.39 -6.32
N TRP A 26 -10.64 5.87 -6.47
CA TRP A 26 -9.67 5.87 -5.39
C TRP A 26 -9.90 7.10 -4.50
N VAL A 27 -10.53 6.89 -3.35
CA VAL A 27 -10.90 7.97 -2.42
C VAL A 27 -10.24 7.70 -1.06
N PRO A 28 -9.34 8.59 -0.62
CA PRO A 28 -8.69 8.41 0.69
C PRO A 28 -9.69 8.51 1.83
N ILE A 29 -9.49 7.67 2.84
CA ILE A 29 -10.27 7.75 4.09
C ILE A 29 -9.88 9.05 4.80
N PRO A 30 -10.83 9.85 5.29
CA PRO A 30 -10.50 11.10 5.98
C PRO A 30 -9.49 10.89 7.09
N GLY A 31 -8.43 11.69 7.08
CA GLY A 31 -7.37 11.62 8.07
C GLY A 31 -6.22 10.67 7.73
N SER A 32 -6.37 9.78 6.74
CA SER A 32 -5.32 8.80 6.43
C SER A 32 -4.07 9.46 5.85
N VAL A 33 -4.25 10.37 4.90
CA VAL A 33 -3.14 11.09 4.26
C VAL A 33 -2.41 11.95 5.29
N ASP A 34 -3.17 12.66 6.13
CA ASP A 34 -2.60 13.50 7.18
C ASP A 34 -1.82 12.65 8.19
N ALA A 35 -2.35 11.50 8.58
CA ALA A 35 -1.68 10.59 9.52
C ALA A 35 -0.34 10.09 8.95
N ILE A 36 -0.32 9.70 7.68
CA ILE A 36 0.91 9.27 7.02
C ILE A 36 1.94 10.42 7.01
N ALA A 37 1.50 11.62 6.65
CA ALA A 37 2.38 12.78 6.62
C ALA A 37 2.95 13.07 8.01
N GLN A 38 2.14 13.01 9.05
CA GLN A 38 2.58 13.26 10.42
C GLN A 38 3.57 12.22 10.92
N LEU A 39 3.32 10.93 10.64
CA LEU A 39 4.24 9.86 10.98
C LEU A 39 5.58 10.05 10.28
N SER A 40 5.54 10.36 8.99
CA SER A 40 6.73 10.62 8.20
C SER A 40 7.56 11.76 8.79
N LYS A 41 6.91 12.86 9.15
CA LYS A 41 7.59 14.02 9.76
C LYS A 41 8.15 13.70 11.15
N ALA A 42 7.58 12.73 11.85
CA ALA A 42 8.04 12.28 13.16
C ALA A 42 9.18 11.26 13.07
N GLY A 43 9.67 10.94 11.89
CA GLY A 43 10.80 10.04 11.69
C GLY A 43 10.44 8.61 11.35
N TRP A 44 9.16 8.32 11.13
CA TRP A 44 8.74 7.00 10.67
C TRP A 44 8.88 6.87 9.16
N THR A 45 9.32 5.69 8.71
CA THR A 45 9.22 5.32 7.31
C THR A 45 7.90 4.56 7.15
N VAL A 46 7.04 5.07 6.27
CA VAL A 46 5.73 4.46 6.00
C VAL A 46 5.80 3.79 4.64
N ALA A 47 5.67 2.47 4.62
CA ALA A 47 5.63 1.68 3.39
C ALA A 47 4.23 1.12 3.20
N VAL A 48 3.92 0.71 1.98
CA VAL A 48 2.60 0.18 1.62
C VAL A 48 2.75 -1.20 0.99
N ALA A 49 1.93 -2.16 1.44
CA ALA A 49 1.86 -3.49 0.85
C ALA A 49 0.39 -3.81 0.58
N THR A 50 0.03 -4.00 -0.68
CA THR A 50 -1.37 -4.15 -1.07
C THR A 50 -1.59 -5.27 -2.08
N ASN A 51 -2.63 -6.09 -1.86
CA ASN A 51 -3.11 -7.05 -2.85
C ASN A 51 -3.93 -6.32 -3.90
N GLN A 52 -3.64 -6.55 -5.19
CA GLN A 52 -4.31 -5.89 -6.31
C GLN A 52 -4.65 -6.90 -7.40
N SER A 53 -5.46 -7.90 -7.06
CA SER A 53 -5.83 -8.97 -7.98
C SER A 53 -6.67 -8.52 -9.17
N GLY A 54 -7.24 -7.31 -9.13
CA GLY A 54 -7.95 -6.74 -10.26
C GLY A 54 -7.11 -6.64 -11.53
N ILE A 55 -5.78 -6.50 -11.39
CA ILE A 55 -4.87 -6.50 -12.52
C ILE A 55 -4.88 -7.87 -13.21
N ALA A 56 -4.74 -8.96 -12.45
CA ALA A 56 -4.79 -10.32 -12.99
C ALA A 56 -6.14 -10.62 -13.65
N ARG A 57 -7.21 -10.06 -13.12
CA ARG A 57 -8.57 -10.25 -13.65
C ARG A 57 -8.88 -9.37 -14.85
N GLY A 58 -7.96 -8.48 -15.23
CA GLY A 58 -8.14 -7.59 -16.38
C GLY A 58 -9.07 -6.42 -16.13
N TYR A 59 -9.36 -6.08 -14.87
CA TYR A 59 -10.27 -4.98 -14.54
C TYR A 59 -9.63 -3.61 -14.71
N TYR A 60 -8.31 -3.51 -14.61
CA TYR A 60 -7.57 -2.28 -14.84
C TYR A 60 -6.10 -2.61 -15.11
N PRO A 61 -5.41 -1.76 -15.89
CA PRO A 61 -3.99 -1.97 -16.18
C PRO A 61 -3.10 -1.47 -15.06
N LEU A 62 -1.85 -1.92 -15.07
CA LEU A 62 -0.84 -1.46 -14.11
C LEU A 62 -0.68 0.06 -14.09
N ALA A 63 -0.78 0.71 -15.26
CA ALA A 63 -0.67 2.17 -15.35
C ALA A 63 -1.69 2.89 -14.47
N THR A 64 -2.91 2.33 -14.35
CA THR A 64 -3.95 2.90 -13.48
C THR A 64 -3.55 2.77 -12.02
N LEU A 65 -3.01 1.62 -11.62
CA LEU A 65 -2.53 1.43 -10.25
C LEU A 65 -1.39 2.39 -9.93
N GLU A 66 -0.45 2.56 -10.86
CA GLU A 66 0.66 3.49 -10.67
C GLU A 66 0.16 4.93 -10.53
N ALA A 67 -0.89 5.31 -11.27
CA ALA A 67 -1.49 6.63 -11.14
C ALA A 67 -2.11 6.85 -9.74
N MET A 68 -2.77 5.83 -9.20
CA MET A 68 -3.31 5.89 -7.83
C MET A 68 -2.21 6.10 -6.80
N HIS A 69 -1.10 5.38 -6.94
CA HIS A 69 0.02 5.49 -6.02
C HIS A 69 0.74 6.84 -6.15
N ALA A 70 0.85 7.36 -7.37
CA ALA A 70 1.40 8.71 -7.60
C ALA A 70 0.52 9.77 -6.92
N ARG A 71 -0.79 9.60 -6.99
CA ARG A 71 -1.73 10.50 -6.31
C ARG A 71 -1.57 10.44 -4.79
N LEU A 72 -1.42 9.25 -4.24
CA LEU A 72 -1.16 9.10 -2.79
C LEU A 72 0.11 9.85 -2.39
N ARG A 73 1.19 9.66 -3.15
CA ARG A 73 2.45 10.35 -2.87
C ARG A 73 2.30 11.87 -2.95
N ALA A 74 1.57 12.36 -3.94
CA ALA A 74 1.35 13.79 -4.10
C ALA A 74 0.54 14.38 -2.94
N LEU A 75 -0.52 13.68 -2.51
CA LEU A 75 -1.35 14.14 -1.39
C LEU A 75 -0.56 14.20 -0.08
N VAL A 76 0.27 13.19 0.17
CA VAL A 76 1.11 13.18 1.38
C VAL A 76 2.17 14.28 1.31
N ALA A 77 2.75 14.51 0.13
CA ALA A 77 3.74 15.57 -0.07
C ALA A 77 3.13 16.96 0.17
N GLU A 78 1.88 17.17 -0.21
CA GLU A 78 1.16 18.42 0.05
C GLU A 78 1.04 18.71 1.54
N GLN A 79 1.01 17.67 2.37
CA GLN A 79 0.98 17.82 3.84
C GLN A 79 2.37 17.84 4.45
N GLY A 80 3.42 17.90 3.63
CA GLY A 80 4.80 17.98 4.10
C GLY A 80 5.43 16.64 4.48
N GLY A 81 4.80 15.54 4.15
CA GLY A 81 5.29 14.20 4.45
C GLY A 81 5.81 13.45 3.22
N GLU A 82 6.11 12.19 3.41
CA GLU A 82 6.65 11.32 2.37
C GLU A 82 6.14 9.90 2.56
N VAL A 83 5.80 9.24 1.46
CA VAL A 83 5.50 7.81 1.44
C VAL A 83 6.76 7.07 1.00
N GLY A 84 7.11 6.00 1.72
CA GLY A 84 8.26 5.17 1.37
C GLY A 84 7.94 4.18 0.25
N HIS A 85 8.50 2.97 0.35
CA HIS A 85 8.33 1.96 -0.69
C HIS A 85 6.90 1.45 -0.75
N ILE A 86 6.36 1.33 -1.96
CA ILE A 86 5.03 0.77 -2.21
C ILE A 86 5.21 -0.51 -3.00
N VAL A 87 4.73 -1.63 -2.47
CA VAL A 87 4.72 -2.90 -3.18
C VAL A 87 3.28 -3.39 -3.34
N TYR A 88 3.03 -4.11 -4.41
CA TYR A 88 1.72 -4.67 -4.68
C TYR A 88 1.85 -6.10 -5.18
N CYS A 89 0.80 -6.90 -4.98
CA CYS A 89 0.69 -8.22 -5.55
C CYS A 89 -0.45 -8.19 -6.58
N PRO A 90 -0.14 -8.34 -7.89
CA PRO A 90 -1.16 -8.28 -8.92
C PRO A 90 -1.88 -9.61 -9.14
N HIS A 91 -1.49 -10.66 -8.43
CA HIS A 91 -1.96 -12.02 -8.68
C HIS A 91 -3.27 -12.31 -7.97
N GLY A 92 -4.08 -13.19 -8.57
CA GLY A 92 -5.28 -13.70 -7.93
C GLY A 92 -4.94 -14.80 -6.90
N PRO A 93 -5.93 -15.22 -6.09
CA PRO A 93 -5.68 -16.17 -5.01
C PRO A 93 -5.24 -17.55 -5.48
N ASP A 94 -5.51 -17.91 -6.73
CA ASP A 94 -5.21 -19.24 -7.27
C ASP A 94 -3.94 -19.31 -8.10
N GLU A 95 -3.15 -18.24 -8.14
CA GLU A 95 -1.96 -18.16 -9.01
C GLU A 95 -0.68 -18.69 -8.36
N GLY A 96 -0.72 -19.04 -7.06
CA GLY A 96 0.41 -19.67 -6.39
C GLY A 96 1.62 -18.78 -6.14
N CYS A 97 1.46 -17.43 -6.17
CA CYS A 97 2.55 -16.52 -5.91
C CYS A 97 2.91 -16.44 -4.42
N ASP A 98 4.10 -15.91 -4.11
CA ASP A 98 4.53 -15.68 -2.73
C ASP A 98 4.16 -14.30 -2.20
N CYS A 99 3.74 -13.39 -3.07
CA CYS A 99 3.52 -11.99 -2.69
C CYS A 99 2.13 -11.71 -2.14
N ARG A 100 1.13 -12.53 -2.50
CA ARG A 100 -0.25 -12.27 -2.06
C ARG A 100 -0.41 -12.51 -0.57
N LYS A 101 -0.89 -11.51 0.16
CA LYS A 101 -1.22 -11.67 1.59
C LYS A 101 -2.28 -12.75 1.78
N PRO A 102 -2.17 -13.57 2.81
CA PRO A 102 -1.30 -13.46 3.97
C PRO A 102 0.14 -13.98 3.79
N LYS A 103 0.56 -14.35 2.59
CA LYS A 103 1.94 -14.76 2.36
C LYS A 103 2.89 -13.59 2.54
N PRO A 104 4.14 -13.82 2.98
CA PRO A 104 5.03 -12.75 3.40
C PRO A 104 5.86 -12.10 2.28
N GLY A 105 5.61 -12.42 1.01
CA GLY A 105 6.46 -11.95 -0.08
C GLY A 105 6.60 -10.44 -0.15
N MET A 106 5.50 -9.69 -0.02
CA MET A 106 5.55 -8.23 -0.05
C MET A 106 6.29 -7.66 1.17
N LEU A 107 6.08 -8.24 2.35
CA LEU A 107 6.76 -7.80 3.57
C LEU A 107 8.26 -8.04 3.47
N ARG A 108 8.66 -9.18 2.90
CA ARG A 108 10.07 -9.49 2.64
C ARG A 108 10.67 -8.51 1.64
N ALA A 109 9.93 -8.16 0.58
CA ALA A 109 10.42 -7.21 -0.42
C ALA A 109 10.69 -5.84 0.21
N ILE A 110 9.81 -5.39 1.10
CA ILE A 110 9.99 -4.12 1.82
C ILE A 110 11.20 -4.20 2.74
N ALA A 111 11.34 -5.30 3.50
CA ALA A 111 12.47 -5.49 4.40
C ALA A 111 13.80 -5.50 3.63
N GLU A 112 13.85 -6.17 2.49
CA GLU A 112 15.03 -6.18 1.63
C GLU A 112 15.37 -4.80 1.08
N HIS A 113 14.33 -4.05 0.67
CA HIS A 113 14.53 -2.69 0.16
C HIS A 113 15.21 -1.80 1.19
N TYR A 114 14.83 -1.90 2.46
CA TYR A 114 15.41 -1.11 3.54
C TYR A 114 16.60 -1.79 4.23
N GLN A 115 16.93 -3.02 3.82
CA GLN A 115 18.05 -3.80 4.39
C GLN A 115 17.90 -4.00 5.90
N ILE A 116 16.69 -4.38 6.33
CA ILE A 116 16.37 -4.63 7.74
C ILE A 116 15.67 -5.98 7.89
N GLY A 117 15.63 -6.48 9.13
CA GLY A 117 14.76 -7.62 9.49
C GLY A 117 13.34 -7.15 9.73
N LEU A 118 12.40 -8.09 9.84
CA LEU A 118 10.99 -7.77 10.10
C LEU A 118 10.69 -7.63 11.61
N GLU A 119 11.64 -7.88 12.47
CA GLU A 119 11.44 -7.72 13.91
C GLU A 119 11.21 -6.25 14.27
N GLY A 120 10.16 -6.00 15.06
CA GLY A 120 9.81 -4.65 15.50
C GLY A 120 9.13 -3.80 14.43
N VAL A 121 8.81 -4.37 13.27
CA VAL A 121 8.08 -3.68 12.22
C VAL A 121 6.59 -3.78 12.50
N TRP A 122 5.91 -2.63 12.46
CA TRP A 122 4.46 -2.58 12.66
C TRP A 122 3.75 -2.74 11.30
N PHE A 123 2.69 -3.52 11.31
CA PHE A 123 1.84 -3.71 10.14
C PHE A 123 0.40 -3.38 10.52
N VAL A 124 -0.23 -2.50 9.74
CA VAL A 124 -1.64 -2.15 9.90
C VAL A 124 -2.38 -2.60 8.65
N GLY A 125 -3.30 -3.51 8.80
CA GLY A 125 -4.07 -4.05 7.69
C GLY A 125 -5.51 -4.31 8.05
N ASP A 126 -6.36 -4.28 7.02
CA ASP A 126 -7.73 -4.77 7.11
C ASP A 126 -7.64 -6.28 6.91
N SER A 127 -7.74 -7.04 7.99
CA SER A 127 -7.52 -8.49 7.96
C SER A 127 -8.66 -9.22 7.26
N LYS A 128 -8.49 -9.41 5.98
CA LYS A 128 -9.40 -10.24 5.19
C LYS A 128 -8.66 -11.42 4.63
#